data_876b2ba4ef0796e1997179503fa64320
#
_entry.id   876b2ba4ef0796e1997179503fa64320
#
_cell.length_a   1.000
_cell.length_b   1.000
_cell.length_c   1.000
_cell.angle_alpha   90.00
_cell.angle_beta   90.00
_cell.angle_gamma   90.00
#
_symmetry.space_group_name_H-M   'P 1'
#
loop_
_entity.id
_entity.type
_entity.pdbx_description
1 polymer ?
#
loop_
_entity_poly.entity_id
_entity_poly.type
_entity_poly.pdbx_seq_one_letter_code
_entity_poly.pdbx_strand_id
1 'polypeptide(L)'
;MTGRVHQAGGVIIAQLAHCGGSSKMGKAGRPDNLTVEQIMKIEEDFVKAAKRAKAAGFDGIELHTAHGYLLSGMLSGSTNHRKDAYGGSEENRFRMLGEILKKLRDELPDYPIYVKYNGTEKSAKGIHKAEAVEIAKRLEKAGASVIEVSSNQFSENLGPLRGNVPVDMILHSYPGIKNLPGFVKKPLRPVIKAVKKPDEPQHLYNVPVAKAIKEAVSIPVIVCGGIRSKADMEQVICAEGLDAVSICRPLILEADLVNKYKTGKTTEPKCIECNHCIIGIMDAPVRCYYGKTPK
;
A
#
# COMPACT_ATOMS: atom_id res chain seq x y z
N MET A 1 -8.97 18.80 9.17
CA MET A 1 -8.45 18.31 7.85
C MET A 1 -9.61 18.02 6.90
N THR A 2 -10.55 17.17 7.27
CA THR A 2 -11.72 16.76 6.47
C THR A 2 -12.52 17.95 5.94
N GLY A 3 -12.95 18.89 6.81
CA GLY A 3 -13.71 20.06 6.38
C GLY A 3 -13.01 20.94 5.32
N ARG A 4 -11.67 21.04 5.32
CA ARG A 4 -10.94 21.79 4.27
C ARG A 4 -10.94 21.05 2.92
N VAL A 5 -10.94 19.73 2.94
CA VAL A 5 -11.04 18.91 1.72
C VAL A 5 -12.44 19.04 1.14
N HIS A 6 -13.48 18.93 1.98
CA HIS A 6 -14.87 19.09 1.57
C HIS A 6 -15.18 20.48 1.02
N GLN A 7 -14.66 21.54 1.64
CA GLN A 7 -14.78 22.93 1.13
C GLN A 7 -14.16 23.10 -0.26
N ALA A 8 -13.15 22.29 -0.59
CA ALA A 8 -12.55 22.26 -1.92
C ALA A 8 -13.24 21.29 -2.90
N GLY A 9 -14.39 20.69 -2.53
CA GLY A 9 -15.12 19.71 -3.33
C GLY A 9 -14.47 18.33 -3.40
N GLY A 10 -13.52 18.04 -2.51
CA GLY A 10 -12.82 16.76 -2.47
C GLY A 10 -13.46 15.76 -1.53
N VAL A 11 -13.09 14.49 -1.71
CA VAL A 11 -13.43 13.34 -0.86
C VAL A 11 -12.16 12.90 -0.13
N ILE A 12 -12.26 12.47 1.11
CA ILE A 12 -11.11 12.04 1.92
C ILE A 12 -11.37 10.72 2.64
N ILE A 13 -10.51 9.74 2.40
CA ILE A 13 -10.58 8.38 2.97
C ILE A 13 -9.45 8.22 4.00
N ALA A 14 -9.75 7.63 5.15
CA ALA A 14 -8.74 7.31 6.17
C ALA A 14 -8.19 5.90 5.95
N GLN A 15 -6.91 5.77 5.62
CA GLN A 15 -6.26 4.45 5.55
C GLN A 15 -5.89 3.97 6.96
N LEU A 16 -6.42 2.80 7.35
CA LEU A 16 -6.18 2.15 8.64
C LEU A 16 -5.16 1.02 8.46
N ALA A 17 -4.12 1.02 9.28
CA ALA A 17 -3.05 0.03 9.22
C ALA A 17 -2.62 -0.44 10.61
N HIS A 18 -2.21 -1.71 10.70
CA HIS A 18 -1.49 -2.26 11.85
C HIS A 18 -0.12 -2.75 11.37
N CYS A 19 0.94 -2.19 11.93
CA CYS A 19 2.31 -2.41 11.43
C CYS A 19 2.82 -3.85 11.61
N GLY A 20 2.16 -4.69 12.41
CA GLY A 20 2.57 -6.07 12.63
C GLY A 20 4.01 -6.17 13.13
N GLY A 21 4.80 -7.03 12.49
CA GLY A 21 6.21 -7.23 12.82
C GLY A 21 7.13 -6.03 12.55
N SER A 22 6.65 -5.02 11.82
CA SER A 22 7.36 -3.75 11.58
C SER A 22 7.16 -2.73 12.71
N SER A 23 6.32 -3.03 13.70
CA SER A 23 6.10 -2.20 14.89
C SER A 23 7.18 -2.41 15.95
N LYS A 24 7.07 -1.65 17.07
CA LYS A 24 7.89 -1.90 18.27
C LYS A 24 7.70 -3.30 18.86
N MET A 25 6.61 -3.99 18.53
CA MET A 25 6.39 -5.39 18.90
C MET A 25 7.40 -6.34 18.23
N GLY A 26 8.04 -5.93 17.13
CA GLY A 26 9.01 -6.74 16.43
C GLY A 26 8.47 -8.12 16.06
N LYS A 27 9.20 -9.19 16.40
CA LYS A 27 8.79 -10.57 16.12
C LYS A 27 7.42 -10.94 16.70
N ALA A 28 7.05 -10.39 17.86
CA ALA A 28 5.76 -10.67 18.51
C ALA A 28 4.55 -10.20 17.69
N GLY A 29 4.71 -9.17 16.85
CA GLY A 29 3.65 -8.67 15.97
C GLY A 29 3.53 -9.40 14.62
N ARG A 30 4.31 -10.45 14.37
CA ARG A 30 4.19 -11.25 13.14
C ARG A 30 2.96 -12.17 13.22
N PRO A 31 2.34 -12.52 12.07
CA PRO A 31 1.20 -13.43 12.01
C PRO A 31 1.38 -14.70 12.87
N ASP A 32 2.53 -15.34 12.75
CA ASP A 32 2.82 -16.63 13.40
C ASP A 32 2.90 -16.57 14.95
N ASN A 33 3.10 -15.37 15.49
CA ASN A 33 3.33 -15.18 16.93
C ASN A 33 2.16 -14.53 17.67
N LEU A 34 1.08 -14.16 16.98
CA LEU A 34 -0.12 -13.63 17.60
C LEU A 34 -0.96 -14.76 18.20
N THR A 35 -1.47 -14.56 19.42
CA THR A 35 -2.52 -15.44 19.96
C THR A 35 -3.86 -15.12 19.30
N VAL A 36 -4.83 -16.02 19.39
CA VAL A 36 -6.19 -15.80 18.88
C VAL A 36 -6.83 -14.59 19.58
N GLU A 37 -6.65 -14.45 20.88
CA GLU A 37 -7.16 -13.31 21.66
C GLU A 37 -6.57 -11.98 21.18
N GLN A 38 -5.28 -11.97 20.82
CA GLN A 38 -4.65 -10.78 20.25
C GLN A 38 -5.20 -10.44 18.87
N ILE A 39 -5.47 -11.46 18.04
CA ILE A 39 -6.12 -11.27 16.73
C ILE A 39 -7.50 -10.64 16.93
N MET A 40 -8.36 -11.22 17.77
CA MET A 40 -9.69 -10.70 18.06
C MET A 40 -9.66 -9.26 18.60
N LYS A 41 -8.72 -8.96 19.49
CA LYS A 41 -8.53 -7.60 19.99
C LYS A 41 -8.14 -6.61 18.90
N ILE A 42 -7.24 -7.00 18.00
CA ILE A 42 -6.83 -6.15 16.86
C ILE A 42 -7.99 -5.90 15.91
N GLU A 43 -8.85 -6.90 15.66
CA GLU A 43 -10.07 -6.73 14.88
C GLU A 43 -11.00 -5.67 15.47
N GLU A 44 -11.23 -5.71 16.79
CA GLU A 44 -11.99 -4.69 17.49
C GLU A 44 -11.35 -3.30 17.39
N ASP A 45 -10.02 -3.23 17.44
CA ASP A 45 -9.29 -1.96 17.34
C ASP A 45 -9.42 -1.35 15.94
N PHE A 46 -9.52 -2.16 14.85
CA PHE A 46 -9.87 -1.68 13.52
C PHE A 46 -11.29 -1.09 13.48
N VAL A 47 -12.28 -1.75 14.10
CA VAL A 47 -13.64 -1.24 14.18
C VAL A 47 -13.70 0.08 14.95
N LYS A 48 -13.02 0.18 16.09
CA LYS A 48 -12.93 1.42 16.87
C LYS A 48 -12.27 2.54 16.07
N ALA A 49 -11.21 2.22 15.30
CA ALA A 49 -10.53 3.19 14.45
C ALA A 49 -11.44 3.70 13.32
N ALA A 50 -12.22 2.81 12.69
CA ALA A 50 -13.18 3.18 11.67
C ALA A 50 -14.30 4.10 12.20
N LYS A 51 -14.84 3.79 13.38
CA LYS A 51 -15.84 4.66 14.07
C LYS A 51 -15.28 6.05 14.35
N ARG A 52 -14.01 6.14 14.79
CA ARG A 52 -13.33 7.42 14.98
C ARG A 52 -13.12 8.18 13.68
N ALA A 53 -12.75 7.48 12.59
CA ALA A 53 -12.60 8.09 11.27
C ALA A 53 -13.93 8.69 10.78
N LYS A 54 -15.03 7.94 10.89
CA LYS A 54 -16.37 8.42 10.55
C LYS A 54 -16.76 9.65 11.39
N ALA A 55 -16.55 9.61 12.70
CA ALA A 55 -16.82 10.73 13.61
C ALA A 55 -15.97 11.97 13.30
N ALA A 56 -14.75 11.79 12.77
CA ALA A 56 -13.87 12.87 12.33
C ALA A 56 -14.22 13.42 10.93
N GLY A 57 -15.30 12.92 10.30
CA GLY A 57 -15.81 13.40 9.02
C GLY A 57 -15.06 12.85 7.80
N PHE A 58 -14.37 11.71 7.89
CA PHE A 58 -13.88 11.01 6.71
C PHE A 58 -15.05 10.37 5.95
N ASP A 59 -14.97 10.35 4.62
CA ASP A 59 -16.02 9.83 3.73
C ASP A 59 -15.99 8.31 3.62
N GLY A 60 -14.96 7.67 4.11
CA GLY A 60 -14.78 6.23 4.16
C GLY A 60 -13.46 5.87 4.85
N ILE A 61 -13.22 4.57 4.93
CA ILE A 61 -11.93 4.03 5.37
C ILE A 61 -11.33 3.12 4.31
N GLU A 62 -10.02 2.96 4.36
CA GLU A 62 -9.31 1.94 3.61
C GLU A 62 -8.55 1.03 4.57
N LEU A 63 -8.79 -0.29 4.48
CA LEU A 63 -7.99 -1.28 5.17
C LEU A 63 -6.68 -1.51 4.41
N HIS A 64 -5.56 -1.24 5.05
CA HIS A 64 -4.24 -1.48 4.46
C HIS A 64 -3.83 -2.94 4.62
N THR A 65 -4.13 -3.74 3.62
CA THR A 65 -3.84 -5.18 3.57
C THR A 65 -2.74 -5.52 2.55
N ALA A 66 -1.83 -4.57 2.33
CA ALA A 66 -0.72 -4.68 1.39
C ALA A 66 0.64 -4.50 2.08
N HIS A 67 1.70 -4.72 1.31
CA HIS A 67 3.08 -4.31 1.59
C HIS A 67 3.76 -4.97 2.79
N GLY A 68 3.22 -6.09 3.32
CA GLY A 68 3.81 -6.83 4.43
C GLY A 68 3.49 -6.30 5.83
N TYR A 69 2.53 -5.37 5.96
CA TYR A 69 1.93 -5.05 7.24
C TYR A 69 1.04 -6.20 7.74
N LEU A 70 0.46 -6.10 8.93
CA LEU A 70 -0.18 -7.24 9.57
C LEU A 70 -1.22 -7.94 8.69
N LEU A 71 -2.20 -7.22 8.17
CA LEU A 71 -3.27 -7.82 7.36
C LEU A 71 -2.75 -8.43 6.06
N SER A 72 -1.77 -7.78 5.41
CA SER A 72 -1.04 -8.37 4.29
C SER A 72 -0.31 -9.64 4.67
N GLY A 73 0.36 -9.61 5.82
CA GLY A 73 1.08 -10.76 6.35
C GLY A 73 0.16 -11.94 6.69
N MET A 74 -1.05 -11.67 7.17
CA MET A 74 -2.06 -12.70 7.44
C MET A 74 -2.55 -13.36 6.15
N LEU A 75 -2.74 -12.59 5.07
CA LEU A 75 -3.17 -13.12 3.77
C LEU A 75 -2.11 -13.97 3.07
N SER A 76 -0.85 -13.56 3.12
CA SER A 76 0.22 -14.17 2.33
C SER A 76 0.74 -15.48 2.93
N GLY A 77 0.78 -16.53 2.13
CA GLY A 77 1.42 -17.80 2.50
C GLY A 77 2.94 -17.72 2.63
N SER A 78 3.56 -16.60 2.24
CA SER A 78 4.99 -16.36 2.44
C SER A 78 5.34 -15.89 3.86
N THR A 79 4.37 -15.41 4.63
CA THR A 79 4.55 -14.82 5.96
C THR A 79 3.63 -15.41 7.03
N ASN A 80 2.51 -16.01 6.64
CA ASN A 80 1.58 -16.70 7.52
C ASN A 80 1.82 -18.22 7.45
N HIS A 81 2.54 -18.76 8.44
CA HIS A 81 2.81 -20.19 8.57
C HIS A 81 2.00 -20.85 9.69
N ARG A 82 0.95 -20.18 10.16
CA ARG A 82 0.04 -20.68 11.22
C ARG A 82 -0.61 -21.99 10.78
N LYS A 83 -0.93 -22.81 11.80
CA LYS A 83 -1.61 -24.13 11.60
C LYS A 83 -2.98 -24.17 12.28
N ASP A 84 -3.44 -23.04 12.80
CA ASP A 84 -4.76 -22.87 13.41
C ASP A 84 -5.78 -22.31 12.41
N ALA A 85 -6.94 -21.88 12.90
CA ALA A 85 -8.03 -21.33 12.09
C ALA A 85 -7.66 -20.05 11.30
N TYR A 86 -6.52 -19.42 11.56
CA TYR A 86 -6.05 -18.20 10.88
C TYR A 86 -4.89 -18.46 9.90
N GLY A 87 -4.56 -19.72 9.58
CA GLY A 87 -3.47 -20.05 8.68
C GLY A 87 -3.65 -21.37 7.94
N GLY A 88 -2.66 -21.74 7.12
CA GLY A 88 -2.69 -22.93 6.27
C GLY A 88 -3.42 -22.67 4.96
N SER A 89 -4.74 -22.86 4.89
CA SER A 89 -5.52 -22.64 3.66
C SER A 89 -5.71 -21.15 3.35
N GLU A 90 -6.01 -20.82 2.08
CA GLU A 90 -6.37 -19.46 1.66
C GLU A 90 -7.57 -18.91 2.45
N GLU A 91 -8.57 -19.76 2.71
CA GLU A 91 -9.73 -19.39 3.50
C GLU A 91 -9.35 -18.97 4.94
N ASN A 92 -8.50 -19.75 5.59
CA ASN A 92 -8.03 -19.45 6.94
C ASN A 92 -7.16 -18.20 6.97
N ARG A 93 -6.28 -18.00 5.96
CA ARG A 93 -5.48 -16.79 5.85
C ARG A 93 -6.33 -15.53 5.63
N PHE A 94 -7.48 -15.65 4.95
CA PHE A 94 -8.45 -14.58 4.76
C PHE A 94 -9.30 -14.29 6.00
N ARG A 95 -9.42 -15.21 6.96
CA ARG A 95 -10.37 -15.17 8.08
C ARG A 95 -10.31 -13.85 8.86
N MET A 96 -9.15 -13.43 9.33
CA MET A 96 -9.02 -12.18 10.09
C MET A 96 -9.58 -10.98 9.32
N LEU A 97 -9.26 -10.85 8.05
CA LEU A 97 -9.77 -9.75 7.22
C LEU A 97 -11.28 -9.85 7.01
N GLY A 98 -11.80 -11.05 6.81
CA GLY A 98 -13.23 -11.32 6.67
C GLY A 98 -14.01 -10.98 7.94
N GLU A 99 -13.47 -11.32 9.12
CA GLU A 99 -14.06 -11.00 10.42
C GLU A 99 -14.05 -9.49 10.70
N ILE A 100 -12.97 -8.78 10.34
CA ILE A 100 -12.92 -7.31 10.40
C ILE A 100 -14.01 -6.70 9.50
N LEU A 101 -14.10 -7.13 8.24
CA LEU A 101 -15.12 -6.62 7.30
C LEU A 101 -16.52 -6.86 7.80
N LYS A 102 -16.81 -8.07 8.31
CA LYS A 102 -18.13 -8.39 8.89
C LYS A 102 -18.44 -7.45 10.04
N LYS A 103 -17.55 -7.32 11.03
CA LYS A 103 -17.75 -6.41 12.19
C LYS A 103 -17.95 -4.96 11.75
N LEU A 104 -17.20 -4.52 10.73
CA LEU A 104 -17.34 -3.18 10.17
C LEU A 104 -18.72 -2.98 9.51
N ARG A 105 -19.24 -3.98 8.79
CA ARG A 105 -20.58 -3.91 8.17
C ARG A 105 -21.69 -3.95 9.21
N ASP A 106 -21.53 -4.74 10.26
CA ASP A 106 -22.49 -4.79 11.37
C ASP A 106 -22.60 -3.41 12.08
N GLU A 107 -21.48 -2.70 12.27
CA GLU A 107 -21.42 -1.40 12.98
C GLU A 107 -21.58 -0.16 12.08
N LEU A 108 -21.25 -0.28 10.81
CA LEU A 108 -21.17 0.81 9.82
C LEU A 108 -21.73 0.33 8.46
N PRO A 109 -23.01 -0.02 8.35
CA PRO A 109 -23.57 -0.73 7.19
C PRO A 109 -23.37 0.00 5.86
N ASP A 110 -23.56 1.32 5.83
CA ASP A 110 -23.50 2.14 4.61
C ASP A 110 -22.17 2.89 4.43
N TYR A 111 -21.23 2.72 5.36
CA TYR A 111 -19.97 3.47 5.31
C TYR A 111 -19.00 2.86 4.29
N PRO A 112 -18.42 3.64 3.35
CA PRO A 112 -17.52 3.11 2.34
C PRO A 112 -16.27 2.47 2.94
N ILE A 113 -16.03 1.20 2.62
CA ILE A 113 -14.87 0.42 3.06
C ILE A 113 -14.07 0.02 1.83
N TYR A 114 -12.91 0.64 1.68
CA TYR A 114 -11.91 0.30 0.67
C TYR A 114 -10.97 -0.77 1.23
N VAL A 115 -10.47 -1.64 0.38
CA VAL A 115 -9.44 -2.61 0.77
C VAL A 115 -8.30 -2.57 -0.23
N LYS A 116 -7.13 -2.16 0.25
CA LYS A 116 -5.89 -2.18 -0.53
C LYS A 116 -5.11 -3.45 -0.23
N TYR A 117 -4.81 -4.27 -1.26
CA TYR A 117 -4.07 -5.50 -1.07
C TYR A 117 -3.07 -5.78 -2.21
N ASN A 118 -2.17 -6.74 -2.00
CA ASN A 118 -1.21 -7.16 -3.00
C ASN A 118 -1.89 -8.09 -4.02
N GLY A 119 -1.97 -7.66 -5.28
CA GLY A 119 -2.38 -8.53 -6.39
C GLY A 119 -1.29 -9.53 -6.80
N THR A 120 -0.02 -9.20 -6.52
CA THR A 120 1.13 -10.08 -6.76
C THR A 120 2.22 -9.87 -5.72
N GLU A 121 2.96 -10.96 -5.41
CA GLU A 121 4.17 -10.96 -4.59
C GLU A 121 5.28 -11.74 -5.30
N LYS A 122 6.55 -11.43 -4.99
CA LYS A 122 7.71 -12.10 -5.60
C LYS A 122 7.97 -13.49 -5.05
N SER A 123 7.62 -13.71 -3.79
CA SER A 123 7.79 -15.02 -3.14
C SER A 123 6.96 -16.09 -3.84
N ALA A 124 7.53 -17.26 -4.09
CA ALA A 124 6.81 -18.40 -4.67
C ALA A 124 5.60 -18.87 -3.82
N LYS A 125 5.63 -18.61 -2.51
CA LYS A 125 4.52 -18.88 -1.57
C LYS A 125 3.66 -17.63 -1.30
N GLY A 126 3.93 -16.53 -1.99
CA GLY A 126 3.17 -15.29 -1.88
C GLY A 126 1.90 -15.32 -2.72
N ILE A 127 1.17 -14.21 -2.68
CA ILE A 127 -0.05 -14.05 -3.46
C ILE A 127 0.31 -13.91 -4.95
N HIS A 128 -0.32 -14.71 -5.80
CA HIS A 128 -0.22 -14.64 -7.25
C HIS A 128 -1.60 -14.40 -7.88
N LYS A 129 -1.62 -14.11 -9.17
CA LYS A 129 -2.83 -13.65 -9.91
C LYS A 129 -4.08 -14.49 -9.61
N ALA A 130 -4.01 -15.80 -9.58
CA ALA A 130 -5.16 -16.67 -9.32
C ALA A 130 -5.70 -16.49 -7.90
N GLU A 131 -4.83 -16.53 -6.90
CA GLU A 131 -5.21 -16.29 -5.49
C GLU A 131 -5.70 -14.86 -5.28
N ALA A 132 -5.10 -13.86 -5.95
CA ALA A 132 -5.56 -12.47 -5.87
C ALA A 132 -6.99 -12.29 -6.35
N VAL A 133 -7.40 -13.00 -7.40
CA VAL A 133 -8.79 -13.01 -7.90
C VAL A 133 -9.73 -13.66 -6.88
N GLU A 134 -9.34 -14.76 -6.26
CA GLU A 134 -10.17 -15.40 -5.21
C GLU A 134 -10.28 -14.53 -3.95
N ILE A 135 -9.20 -13.83 -3.55
CA ILE A 135 -9.25 -12.83 -2.48
C ILE A 135 -10.24 -11.73 -2.84
N ALA A 136 -10.24 -11.21 -4.07
CA ALA A 136 -11.15 -10.16 -4.51
C ALA A 136 -12.62 -10.57 -4.39
N LYS A 137 -12.98 -11.78 -4.84
CA LYS A 137 -14.33 -12.34 -4.70
C LYS A 137 -14.75 -12.45 -3.23
N ARG A 138 -13.82 -12.89 -2.35
CA ARG A 138 -14.08 -12.97 -0.91
C ARG A 138 -14.26 -11.59 -0.29
N LEU A 139 -13.48 -10.58 -0.73
CA LEU A 139 -13.62 -9.19 -0.28
C LEU A 139 -14.98 -8.61 -0.64
N GLU A 140 -15.43 -8.77 -1.88
CA GLU A 140 -16.76 -8.35 -2.34
C GLU A 140 -17.85 -9.02 -1.52
N LYS A 141 -17.80 -10.34 -1.36
CA LYS A 141 -18.75 -11.12 -0.56
C LYS A 141 -18.77 -10.70 0.92
N ALA A 142 -17.62 -10.30 1.47
CA ALA A 142 -17.50 -9.82 2.85
C ALA A 142 -17.93 -8.35 3.01
N GLY A 143 -18.31 -7.68 1.92
CA GLY A 143 -18.84 -6.32 1.94
C GLY A 143 -17.81 -5.22 1.74
N ALA A 144 -16.68 -5.46 1.14
CA ALA A 144 -15.81 -4.38 0.65
C ALA A 144 -16.57 -3.53 -0.39
N SER A 145 -16.43 -2.19 -0.33
CA SER A 145 -17.06 -1.29 -1.28
C SER A 145 -16.20 -1.07 -2.53
N VAL A 146 -14.88 -1.08 -2.35
CA VAL A 146 -13.89 -0.80 -3.40
C VAL A 146 -12.63 -1.60 -3.12
N ILE A 147 -11.98 -2.08 -4.16
CA ILE A 147 -10.68 -2.75 -4.09
C ILE A 147 -9.61 -1.82 -4.67
N GLU A 148 -8.48 -1.64 -3.96
CA GLU A 148 -7.27 -1.03 -4.52
C GLU A 148 -6.17 -2.08 -4.67
N VAL A 149 -5.72 -2.30 -5.90
CA VAL A 149 -4.71 -3.32 -6.24
C VAL A 149 -3.31 -2.71 -6.19
N SER A 150 -2.45 -3.30 -5.35
CA SER A 150 -1.02 -2.99 -5.23
C SER A 150 -0.18 -4.26 -5.42
N SER A 151 1.09 -4.24 -5.03
CA SER A 151 1.96 -5.42 -5.13
C SER A 151 3.11 -5.42 -4.13
N ASN A 152 3.64 -6.62 -3.90
CA ASN A 152 4.86 -6.92 -3.14
C ASN A 152 4.84 -6.52 -1.66
N GLN A 153 5.76 -7.11 -0.92
CA GLN A 153 6.03 -6.79 0.47
C GLN A 153 7.30 -5.93 0.58
N PHE A 154 7.42 -5.06 1.56
CA PHE A 154 8.65 -4.27 1.78
C PHE A 154 9.91 -5.13 2.03
N SER A 155 9.75 -6.37 2.49
CA SER A 155 10.83 -7.35 2.61
C SER A 155 11.39 -7.81 1.24
N GLU A 156 10.65 -7.60 0.15
CA GLU A 156 10.98 -8.02 -1.20
C GLU A 156 11.66 -6.89 -1.99
N ASN A 157 12.91 -6.55 -1.68
CA ASN A 157 13.73 -5.55 -2.42
C ASN A 157 13.09 -4.15 -2.57
N LEU A 158 12.76 -3.45 -1.48
CA LEU A 158 12.01 -2.20 -1.46
C LEU A 158 10.50 -2.37 -1.79
N GLY A 159 10.03 -3.61 -1.91
CA GLY A 159 8.61 -3.93 -1.97
C GLY A 159 7.87 -3.32 -3.16
N PRO A 160 6.84 -2.52 -2.89
CA PRO A 160 5.99 -1.95 -3.94
C PRO A 160 6.67 -0.83 -4.74
N LEU A 161 7.89 -0.43 -4.36
CA LEU A 161 8.58 0.70 -4.98
C LEU A 161 9.39 0.24 -6.19
N ARG A 162 9.15 0.89 -7.32
CA ARG A 162 9.95 0.77 -8.55
C ARG A 162 10.77 2.04 -8.74
N GLY A 163 11.85 1.95 -9.53
CA GLY A 163 12.74 3.06 -9.81
C GLY A 163 14.05 3.00 -9.04
N ASN A 164 14.78 4.10 -9.00
CA ASN A 164 16.14 4.15 -8.48
C ASN A 164 16.25 3.90 -6.97
N VAL A 165 17.37 3.32 -6.54
CA VAL A 165 17.72 3.21 -5.12
C VAL A 165 18.46 4.49 -4.70
N PRO A 166 17.90 5.30 -3.79
CA PRO A 166 18.49 6.55 -3.36
C PRO A 166 19.57 6.30 -2.29
N VAL A 167 20.73 5.80 -2.70
CA VAL A 167 21.84 5.39 -1.81
C VAL A 167 22.23 6.50 -0.84
N ASP A 168 22.32 7.75 -1.32
CA ASP A 168 22.69 8.90 -0.49
C ASP A 168 21.64 9.16 0.63
N MET A 169 20.37 9.09 0.29
CA MET A 169 19.29 9.21 1.26
C MET A 169 19.29 8.07 2.28
N ILE A 170 19.57 6.83 1.84
CA ILE A 170 19.69 5.67 2.73
C ILE A 170 20.83 5.90 3.74
N LEU A 171 22.00 6.30 3.28
CA LEU A 171 23.15 6.59 4.14
C LEU A 171 22.90 7.77 5.11
N HIS A 172 22.01 8.69 4.73
CA HIS A 172 21.69 9.88 5.51
C HIS A 172 20.57 9.65 6.52
N SER A 173 19.49 8.97 6.11
CA SER A 173 18.22 8.94 6.85
C SER A 173 17.86 7.56 7.40
N TYR A 174 18.48 6.46 6.95
CA TYR A 174 18.06 5.14 7.37
C TYR A 174 18.48 4.86 8.83
N PRO A 175 17.54 4.46 9.72
CA PRO A 175 17.85 4.09 11.09
C PRO A 175 18.94 3.00 11.13
N GLY A 176 19.93 3.14 12.02
CA GLY A 176 21.07 2.21 12.11
C GLY A 176 22.25 2.52 11.19
N ILE A 177 22.05 3.33 10.13
CA ILE A 177 23.14 3.76 9.24
C ILE A 177 23.45 5.25 9.42
N LYS A 178 22.42 6.08 9.62
CA LYS A 178 22.53 7.55 9.65
C LYS A 178 23.58 8.08 10.66
N ASN A 179 23.75 7.39 11.77
CA ASN A 179 24.68 7.79 12.85
C ASN A 179 26.09 7.21 12.71
N LEU A 180 26.36 6.40 11.65
CA LEU A 180 27.68 5.85 11.43
C LEU A 180 28.68 6.93 10.97
N PRO A 181 29.97 6.84 11.38
CA PRO A 181 31.03 7.73 10.87
C PRO A 181 31.18 7.68 9.34
N GLY A 182 31.61 8.79 8.73
CA GLY A 182 31.72 8.90 7.28
C GLY A 182 32.64 7.85 6.63
N PHE A 183 33.71 7.45 7.34
CA PHE A 183 34.63 6.41 6.85
C PHE A 183 34.00 5.02 6.79
N VAL A 184 32.98 4.75 7.64
CA VAL A 184 32.16 3.52 7.58
C VAL A 184 31.11 3.60 6.49
N LYS A 185 30.52 4.77 6.27
CA LYS A 185 29.49 4.97 5.22
C LYS A 185 30.02 4.84 3.81
N LYS A 186 31.26 5.30 3.56
CA LYS A 186 31.88 5.23 2.21
C LYS A 186 31.87 3.82 1.62
N PRO A 187 32.36 2.76 2.28
CA PRO A 187 32.37 1.40 1.74
C PRO A 187 30.96 0.78 1.67
N LEU A 188 29.96 1.29 2.41
CA LEU A 188 28.59 0.79 2.33
C LEU A 188 27.90 1.19 1.00
N ARG A 189 28.32 2.26 0.33
CA ARG A 189 27.74 2.70 -0.94
C ARG A 189 27.63 1.60 -2.01
N PRO A 190 28.74 0.99 -2.44
CA PRO A 190 28.67 -0.06 -3.45
C PRO A 190 27.89 -1.27 -2.96
N VAL A 191 27.94 -1.60 -1.68
CA VAL A 191 27.19 -2.71 -1.08
C VAL A 191 25.68 -2.44 -1.18
N ILE A 192 25.22 -1.26 -0.77
CA ILE A 192 23.78 -0.90 -0.84
C ILE A 192 23.33 -0.94 -2.31
N LYS A 193 24.11 -0.42 -3.23
CA LYS A 193 23.80 -0.41 -4.66
C LYS A 193 23.74 -1.83 -5.26
N ALA A 194 24.58 -2.75 -4.80
CA ALA A 194 24.61 -4.13 -5.26
C ALA A 194 23.46 -4.98 -4.67
N VAL A 195 23.18 -4.81 -3.38
CA VAL A 195 22.15 -5.58 -2.66
C VAL A 195 20.73 -5.09 -3.00
N LYS A 196 20.56 -3.80 -3.19
CA LYS A 196 19.28 -3.16 -3.54
C LYS A 196 19.23 -2.90 -5.05
N LYS A 197 19.21 -3.95 -5.86
CA LYS A 197 18.91 -3.78 -7.29
C LYS A 197 17.48 -3.28 -7.42
N PRO A 198 17.25 -2.09 -8.00
CA PRO A 198 15.89 -1.66 -8.29
C PRO A 198 15.30 -2.59 -9.34
N ASP A 199 14.03 -2.90 -9.20
CA ASP A 199 13.30 -3.36 -10.36
C ASP A 199 13.24 -2.20 -11.36
N GLU A 200 13.49 -2.47 -12.63
CA GLU A 200 13.37 -1.47 -13.69
C GLU A 200 12.05 -0.71 -13.53
N PRO A 201 12.05 0.60 -13.77
CA PRO A 201 10.80 1.35 -13.82
C PRO A 201 9.87 0.68 -14.84
N GLN A 202 8.86 -0.01 -14.35
CA GLN A 202 7.86 -0.62 -15.20
C GLN A 202 6.61 0.24 -15.16
N HIS A 203 6.13 0.65 -16.32
CA HIS A 203 4.83 1.29 -16.46
C HIS A 203 3.72 0.25 -16.24
N LEU A 204 2.66 0.65 -15.55
CA LEU A 204 1.40 -0.10 -15.44
C LEU A 204 1.55 -1.55 -14.93
N TYR A 205 2.56 -1.83 -14.09
CA TYR A 205 2.94 -3.20 -13.72
C TYR A 205 1.87 -3.98 -12.94
N ASN A 206 0.90 -3.31 -12.31
CA ASN A 206 -0.21 -3.95 -11.62
C ASN A 206 -1.49 -4.05 -12.48
N VAL A 207 -1.53 -3.43 -13.66
CA VAL A 207 -2.72 -3.42 -14.52
C VAL A 207 -3.15 -4.84 -14.95
N PRO A 208 -2.25 -5.76 -15.35
CA PRO A 208 -2.68 -7.10 -15.77
C PRO A 208 -3.40 -7.91 -14.68
N VAL A 209 -3.01 -7.75 -13.41
CA VAL A 209 -3.69 -8.42 -12.30
C VAL A 209 -4.96 -7.66 -11.88
N ALA A 210 -4.93 -6.33 -11.89
CA ALA A 210 -6.10 -5.51 -11.59
C ALA A 210 -7.24 -5.75 -12.59
N LYS A 211 -6.93 -5.92 -13.87
CA LYS A 211 -7.89 -6.29 -14.93
C LYS A 211 -8.55 -7.65 -14.65
N ALA A 212 -7.76 -8.67 -14.34
CA ALA A 212 -8.31 -9.97 -13.99
C ALA A 212 -9.20 -9.95 -12.74
N ILE A 213 -8.88 -9.09 -11.77
CA ILE A 213 -9.71 -8.85 -10.60
C ILE A 213 -11.01 -8.16 -11.03
N LYS A 214 -10.94 -7.10 -11.84
CA LYS A 214 -12.12 -6.38 -12.35
C LYS A 214 -13.09 -7.26 -13.11
N GLU A 215 -12.58 -8.19 -13.92
CA GLU A 215 -13.39 -9.17 -14.64
C GLU A 215 -14.13 -10.17 -13.71
N ALA A 216 -13.68 -10.29 -12.46
CA ALA A 216 -14.18 -11.29 -11.50
C ALA A 216 -15.10 -10.71 -10.41
N VAL A 217 -15.19 -9.37 -10.28
CA VAL A 217 -16.00 -8.68 -9.26
C VAL A 217 -16.84 -7.57 -9.89
N SER A 218 -17.95 -7.20 -9.22
CA SER A 218 -18.83 -6.11 -9.64
C SER A 218 -18.48 -4.76 -9.00
N ILE A 219 -17.80 -4.78 -7.85
CA ILE A 219 -17.38 -3.55 -7.16
C ILE A 219 -16.25 -2.84 -7.90
N PRO A 220 -16.10 -1.51 -7.70
CA PRO A 220 -15.02 -0.76 -8.32
C PRO A 220 -13.62 -1.27 -7.96
N VAL A 221 -12.73 -1.26 -8.97
CA VAL A 221 -11.32 -1.65 -8.82
C VAL A 221 -10.42 -0.48 -9.19
N ILE A 222 -9.64 -0.05 -8.22
CA ILE A 222 -8.59 0.96 -8.35
C ILE A 222 -7.25 0.24 -8.54
N VAL A 223 -6.35 0.79 -9.34
CA VAL A 223 -5.00 0.26 -9.48
C VAL A 223 -3.95 1.33 -9.19
N CYS A 224 -2.90 0.94 -8.44
CA CYS A 224 -1.71 1.74 -8.26
C CYS A 224 -0.47 1.01 -8.80
N GLY A 225 0.55 1.77 -9.18
CA GLY A 225 1.85 1.23 -9.58
C GLY A 225 2.21 1.46 -11.04
N GLY A 226 3.24 2.28 -11.26
CA GLY A 226 3.73 2.63 -12.59
C GLY A 226 2.82 3.58 -13.39
N ILE A 227 1.83 4.19 -12.77
CA ILE A 227 0.91 5.17 -13.37
C ILE A 227 1.44 6.57 -13.04
N ARG A 228 1.72 7.39 -14.06
CA ARG A 228 2.37 8.68 -13.87
C ARG A 228 1.79 9.78 -14.75
N SER A 229 1.77 9.55 -16.07
CA SER A 229 1.33 10.50 -17.07
C SER A 229 -0.20 10.54 -17.21
N LYS A 230 -0.70 11.55 -17.88
CA LYS A 230 -2.10 11.60 -18.28
C LYS A 230 -2.45 10.42 -19.21
N ALA A 231 -1.55 10.08 -20.12
CA ALA A 231 -1.74 8.95 -21.06
C ALA A 231 -1.84 7.61 -20.30
N ASP A 232 -1.02 7.38 -19.26
CA ASP A 232 -1.14 6.18 -18.43
C ASP A 232 -2.54 6.07 -17.80
N MET A 233 -3.07 7.19 -17.27
CA MET A 233 -4.39 7.22 -16.63
C MET A 233 -5.50 6.94 -17.63
N GLU A 234 -5.45 7.57 -18.81
CA GLU A 234 -6.41 7.37 -19.88
C GLU A 234 -6.36 5.92 -20.40
N GLN A 235 -5.17 5.34 -20.58
CA GLN A 235 -5.02 3.94 -20.94
C GLN A 235 -5.69 3.03 -19.92
N VAL A 236 -5.40 3.19 -18.63
CA VAL A 236 -5.93 2.34 -17.57
C VAL A 236 -7.45 2.39 -17.49
N ILE A 237 -8.04 3.58 -17.61
CA ILE A 237 -9.48 3.77 -17.48
C ILE A 237 -10.20 3.41 -18.79
N CYS A 238 -9.75 3.95 -19.92
CA CYS A 238 -10.49 3.84 -21.18
C CYS A 238 -10.19 2.54 -21.96
N ALA A 239 -8.92 2.08 -21.94
CA ALA A 239 -8.52 0.89 -22.71
C ALA A 239 -8.56 -0.39 -21.89
N GLU A 240 -8.17 -0.33 -20.60
CA GLU A 240 -8.13 -1.53 -19.75
C GLU A 240 -9.43 -1.71 -18.94
N GLY A 241 -10.32 -0.70 -18.89
CA GLY A 241 -11.64 -0.78 -18.26
C GLY A 241 -11.63 -0.81 -16.73
N LEU A 242 -10.58 -0.29 -16.09
CA LEU A 242 -10.53 -0.14 -14.64
C LEU A 242 -11.26 1.14 -14.20
N ASP A 243 -11.78 1.15 -12.98
CA ASP A 243 -12.67 2.23 -12.52
C ASP A 243 -11.91 3.49 -12.08
N ALA A 244 -10.69 3.32 -11.55
CA ALA A 244 -9.87 4.46 -11.13
C ALA A 244 -8.38 4.10 -11.03
N VAL A 245 -7.56 5.14 -10.91
CA VAL A 245 -6.11 5.04 -10.70
C VAL A 245 -5.69 5.70 -9.40
N SER A 246 -4.62 5.18 -8.77
CA SER A 246 -4.02 5.76 -7.59
C SER A 246 -2.57 6.16 -7.86
N ILE A 247 -2.24 7.42 -7.58
CA ILE A 247 -0.89 7.98 -7.73
C ILE A 247 -0.42 8.62 -6.42
N CYS A 248 0.87 8.56 -6.14
CA CYS A 248 1.44 9.12 -4.90
C CYS A 248 2.63 10.03 -5.18
N ARG A 249 3.77 9.48 -5.61
CA ARG A 249 5.03 10.22 -5.72
C ARG A 249 4.97 11.46 -6.61
N PRO A 250 4.29 11.48 -7.76
CA PRO A 250 4.08 12.68 -8.55
C PRO A 250 3.39 13.81 -7.75
N LEU A 251 2.39 13.49 -6.94
CA LEU A 251 1.67 14.48 -6.11
C LEU A 251 2.49 15.01 -4.93
N ILE A 252 3.48 14.27 -4.43
CA ILE A 252 4.43 14.79 -3.42
C ILE A 252 5.26 15.95 -4.01
N LEU A 253 5.55 15.93 -5.30
CA LEU A 253 6.31 16.99 -5.98
C LEU A 253 5.39 18.10 -6.49
N GLU A 254 4.25 17.76 -7.05
CA GLU A 254 3.31 18.65 -7.73
C GLU A 254 1.89 18.40 -7.21
N ALA A 255 1.51 19.08 -6.13
CA ALA A 255 0.20 18.90 -5.50
C ALA A 255 -0.98 19.26 -6.44
N ASP A 256 -0.75 20.10 -7.45
CA ASP A 256 -1.72 20.54 -8.45
C ASP A 256 -1.68 19.73 -9.76
N LEU A 257 -0.96 18.61 -9.80
CA LEU A 257 -0.69 17.84 -11.03
C LEU A 257 -1.98 17.43 -11.77
N VAL A 258 -2.97 16.92 -11.04
CA VAL A 258 -4.24 16.50 -11.65
C VAL A 258 -4.98 17.68 -12.31
N ASN A 259 -4.94 18.87 -11.67
CA ASN A 259 -5.51 20.08 -12.28
C ASN A 259 -4.73 20.52 -13.53
N LYS A 260 -3.41 20.37 -13.53
CA LYS A 260 -2.59 20.64 -14.72
C LYS A 260 -2.95 19.67 -15.87
N TYR A 261 -3.22 18.39 -15.57
CA TYR A 261 -3.68 17.43 -16.58
C TYR A 261 -5.06 17.80 -17.12
N LYS A 262 -6.01 18.16 -16.25
CA LYS A 262 -7.36 18.59 -16.66
C LYS A 262 -7.33 19.82 -17.56
N THR A 263 -6.45 20.78 -17.30
CA THR A 263 -6.36 22.04 -18.07
C THR A 263 -5.42 21.93 -19.28
N GLY A 264 -4.82 20.79 -19.54
CA GLY A 264 -3.85 20.62 -20.63
C GLY A 264 -2.52 21.34 -20.45
N LYS A 265 -2.24 21.85 -19.23
CA LYS A 265 -1.00 22.57 -18.92
C LYS A 265 0.24 21.67 -18.97
N THR A 266 0.08 20.40 -18.71
CA THR A 266 1.09 19.34 -18.90
C THR A 266 0.41 18.00 -19.10
N THR A 267 1.12 17.06 -19.69
CA THR A 267 0.70 15.65 -19.82
C THR A 267 1.64 14.72 -19.04
N GLU A 268 2.80 15.23 -18.64
CA GLU A 268 3.84 14.48 -17.93
C GLU A 268 4.15 15.07 -16.56
N PRO A 269 4.44 14.23 -15.53
CA PRO A 269 4.86 14.69 -14.23
C PRO A 269 6.36 15.00 -14.22
N LYS A 270 6.78 15.93 -13.36
CA LYS A 270 8.20 16.21 -13.10
C LYS A 270 8.90 15.15 -12.24
N CYS A 271 8.14 14.27 -11.60
CA CYS A 271 8.68 13.21 -10.74
C CYS A 271 9.46 12.18 -11.57
N ILE A 272 10.70 11.93 -11.21
CA ILE A 272 11.61 10.98 -11.89
C ILE A 272 11.77 9.63 -11.17
N GLU A 273 10.91 9.34 -10.20
CA GLU A 273 10.90 8.09 -9.43
C GLU A 273 12.20 7.75 -8.69
N CYS A 274 12.94 8.76 -8.27
CA CYS A 274 14.21 8.61 -7.57
C CYS A 274 14.10 8.04 -6.14
N ASN A 275 12.89 7.90 -5.60
CA ASN A 275 12.55 7.35 -4.28
C ASN A 275 13.15 8.09 -3.07
N HIS A 276 13.74 9.27 -3.25
CA HIS A 276 14.28 10.08 -2.14
C HIS A 276 13.21 10.44 -1.12
N CYS A 277 11.98 10.75 -1.57
CA CYS A 277 10.85 11.08 -0.67
C CYS A 277 10.49 9.92 0.27
N ILE A 278 10.52 8.67 -0.23
CA ILE A 278 10.16 7.48 0.55
C ILE A 278 11.20 7.16 1.62
N ILE A 279 12.48 7.35 1.33
CA ILE A 279 13.52 7.16 2.35
C ILE A 279 13.57 8.37 3.29
N GLY A 280 13.33 9.56 2.77
CA GLY A 280 13.35 10.80 3.56
C GLY A 280 12.33 10.83 4.69
N ILE A 281 11.16 10.22 4.53
CA ILE A 281 10.13 10.18 5.59
C ILE A 281 10.56 9.43 6.86
N MET A 282 11.62 8.65 6.81
CA MET A 282 12.17 7.96 7.99
C MET A 282 12.78 8.93 9.00
N ASP A 283 13.13 10.15 8.57
CA ASP A 283 13.86 11.12 9.40
C ASP A 283 13.35 12.56 9.27
N ALA A 284 12.47 12.85 8.30
CA ALA A 284 12.04 14.20 7.97
C ALA A 284 10.60 14.21 7.40
N PRO A 285 9.92 15.38 7.34
CA PRO A 285 8.57 15.49 6.80
C PRO A 285 8.44 14.98 5.36
N VAL A 286 7.23 14.52 4.99
CA VAL A 286 6.93 14.07 3.62
C VAL A 286 7.06 15.25 2.65
N ARG A 287 8.04 15.17 1.74
CA ARG A 287 8.27 16.12 0.63
C ARG A 287 9.19 15.51 -0.42
N CYS A 288 9.35 16.18 -1.56
CA CYS A 288 10.36 15.82 -2.55
C CYS A 288 11.76 16.25 -2.08
N TYR A 289 12.68 15.29 -2.03
CA TYR A 289 14.07 15.49 -1.64
C TYR A 289 15.06 15.38 -2.83
N TYR A 290 14.58 15.31 -4.07
CA TYR A 290 15.45 15.26 -5.24
C TYR A 290 16.33 16.50 -5.32
N GLY A 291 17.64 16.30 -5.42
CA GLY A 291 18.63 17.38 -5.40
C GLY A 291 18.79 18.12 -4.06
N LYS A 292 18.13 17.65 -2.99
CA LYS A 292 18.15 18.28 -1.66
C LYS A 292 18.29 17.19 -0.62
N THR A 293 19.51 16.81 -0.26
CA THR A 293 19.73 15.97 0.92
C THR A 293 19.33 16.78 2.15
N PRO A 294 18.54 16.26 3.10
CA PRO A 294 18.30 16.95 4.37
C PRO A 294 19.64 17.26 5.04
N LYS A 295 19.79 18.48 5.55
CA LYS A 295 20.97 18.87 6.34
C LYS A 295 20.90 18.25 7.72
#